data_2db60520c8d2a8696e1c56931a001393
#
_entry.id   2db60520c8d2a8696e1c56931a001393
#
_cell.length_a   1.000
_cell.length_b   1.000
_cell.length_c   1.000
_cell.angle_alpha   90.00
_cell.angle_beta   90.00
_cell.angle_gamma   90.00
#
_symmetry.space_group_name_H-M   'P 1'
#
loop_
_entity.id
_entity.type
_entity.pdbx_description
1 polymer ?
#
loop_
_entity_poly.entity_id
_entity_poly.type
_entity_poly.pdbx_seq_one_letter_code
_entity_poly.pdbx_strand_id
1 'polypeptide(L)'
;MLTVPIEVTTTVDAATAVEAANAVAMAGADLIEWRLDSIVGVEGVNACVSTLMRETTAGSLLTCRSVEEGGTYQAGDDDFAAWCTEISGLAERPDWVDVEYAVWRRSQRVQAAAILLRERGIKVLLSWHDFRARPHDLLRTARDMQDAACDGVKLVWRARSVRDAIECRDLLADRTKPMIALCMGPHGVLSRVMAGAWGGLMTFAAADSDTATAP
;
A
#
# COMPACT_ATOMS: atom_id res chain seq x y z
N MET A 1 4.92 -1.67 -12.11
CA MET A 1 3.45 -1.86 -12.12
C MET A 1 2.77 -0.52 -11.90
N LEU A 2 1.70 -0.26 -12.64
CA LEU A 2 0.82 0.88 -12.41
C LEU A 2 -0.29 0.46 -11.43
N THR A 3 -0.37 1.13 -10.29
CA THR A 3 -1.32 0.85 -9.22
C THR A 3 -2.35 1.98 -9.12
N VAL A 4 -3.62 1.64 -9.03
CA VAL A 4 -4.70 2.62 -8.85
C VAL A 4 -5.39 2.35 -7.51
N PRO A 5 -5.41 3.33 -6.59
CA PRO A 5 -6.14 3.21 -5.33
C PRO A 5 -7.63 3.38 -5.55
N ILE A 6 -8.41 2.50 -4.92
CA ILE A 6 -9.88 2.56 -4.85
C ILE A 6 -10.28 2.46 -3.39
N GLU A 7 -11.02 3.43 -2.91
CA GLU A 7 -11.52 3.46 -1.55
C GLU A 7 -12.82 2.66 -1.45
N VAL A 8 -12.91 1.77 -0.45
CA VAL A 8 -14.12 1.01 -0.12
C VAL A 8 -14.64 1.53 1.21
N THR A 9 -15.71 2.30 1.18
CA THR A 9 -16.22 2.99 2.37
C THR A 9 -17.29 2.20 3.13
N THR A 10 -17.90 1.20 2.47
CA THR A 10 -18.88 0.29 3.10
C THR A 10 -18.70 -1.13 2.58
N THR A 11 -19.08 -2.13 3.39
CA THR A 11 -18.99 -3.55 3.01
C THR A 11 -20.03 -3.98 1.96
N VAL A 12 -21.06 -3.17 1.72
CA VAL A 12 -22.12 -3.45 0.74
C VAL A 12 -21.81 -2.93 -0.66
N ASP A 13 -20.83 -2.05 -0.82
CA ASP A 13 -20.48 -1.41 -2.11
C ASP A 13 -19.43 -2.20 -2.92
N ALA A 14 -19.15 -3.44 -2.56
CA ALA A 14 -18.15 -4.26 -3.23
C ALA A 14 -18.37 -4.35 -4.75
N ALA A 15 -19.61 -4.48 -5.22
CA ALA A 15 -19.92 -4.58 -6.65
C ALA A 15 -19.55 -3.29 -7.41
N THR A 16 -19.91 -2.13 -6.88
CA THR A 16 -19.55 -0.83 -7.48
C THR A 16 -18.05 -0.62 -7.51
N ALA A 17 -17.35 -0.99 -6.42
CA ALA A 17 -15.91 -0.91 -6.36
C ALA A 17 -15.22 -1.84 -7.39
N VAL A 18 -15.76 -3.06 -7.60
CA VAL A 18 -15.29 -4.00 -8.63
C VAL A 18 -15.49 -3.44 -10.04
N GLU A 19 -16.63 -2.83 -10.32
CA GLU A 19 -16.89 -2.19 -11.62
C GLU A 19 -15.85 -1.09 -11.91
N ALA A 20 -15.57 -0.22 -10.93
CA ALA A 20 -14.56 0.81 -11.06
C ALA A 20 -13.16 0.21 -11.25
N ALA A 21 -12.82 -0.84 -10.50
CA ALA A 21 -11.55 -1.54 -10.60
C ALA A 21 -11.33 -2.16 -11.97
N ASN A 22 -12.34 -2.84 -12.51
CA ASN A 22 -12.25 -3.45 -13.83
C ASN A 22 -12.16 -2.41 -14.94
N ALA A 23 -12.82 -1.25 -14.79
CA ALA A 23 -12.68 -0.14 -15.73
C ALA A 23 -11.26 0.42 -15.79
N VAL A 24 -10.62 0.66 -14.61
CA VAL A 24 -9.22 1.15 -14.58
C VAL A 24 -8.22 0.06 -14.98
N ALA A 25 -8.51 -1.21 -14.73
CA ALA A 25 -7.71 -2.34 -15.23
C ALA A 25 -7.72 -2.38 -16.77
N MET A 26 -8.88 -2.21 -17.39
CA MET A 26 -8.99 -2.08 -18.84
C MET A 26 -8.26 -0.85 -19.40
N ALA A 27 -8.14 0.22 -18.63
CA ALA A 27 -7.38 1.40 -18.97
C ALA A 27 -5.86 1.26 -18.75
N GLY A 28 -5.40 0.12 -18.22
CA GLY A 28 -3.97 -0.23 -18.10
C GLY A 28 -3.41 -0.27 -16.68
N ALA A 29 -4.26 -0.27 -15.64
CA ALA A 29 -3.79 -0.55 -14.30
C ALA A 29 -3.38 -2.02 -14.16
N ASP A 30 -2.19 -2.26 -13.61
CA ASP A 30 -1.69 -3.62 -13.34
C ASP A 30 -2.22 -4.15 -12.00
N LEU A 31 -2.49 -3.23 -11.05
CA LEU A 31 -2.83 -3.57 -9.68
C LEU A 31 -3.80 -2.55 -9.08
N ILE A 32 -4.77 -3.04 -8.34
CA ILE A 32 -5.70 -2.21 -7.57
C ILE A 32 -5.24 -2.17 -6.11
N GLU A 33 -5.04 -0.97 -5.58
CA GLU A 33 -4.87 -0.78 -4.13
C GLU A 33 -6.26 -0.56 -3.50
N TRP A 34 -6.73 -1.55 -2.78
CA TRP A 34 -7.99 -1.49 -2.06
C TRP A 34 -7.80 -0.78 -0.72
N ARG A 35 -8.28 0.46 -0.61
CA ARG A 35 -8.25 1.24 0.62
C ARG A 35 -9.44 0.84 1.50
N LEU A 36 -9.16 0.06 2.52
CA LEU A 36 -10.14 -0.56 3.41
C LEU A 36 -10.20 0.13 4.78
N ASP A 37 -9.60 1.30 4.90
CA ASP A 37 -9.38 2.04 6.14
C ASP A 37 -10.67 2.20 6.98
N SER A 38 -11.81 2.40 6.31
CA SER A 38 -13.11 2.67 6.93
C SER A 38 -13.89 1.39 7.29
N ILE A 39 -13.50 0.24 6.76
CA ILE A 39 -14.30 -1.00 6.89
C ILE A 39 -13.58 -2.14 7.63
N VAL A 40 -12.29 -2.04 7.89
CA VAL A 40 -11.59 -3.04 8.71
C VAL A 40 -12.15 -2.99 10.14
N GLY A 41 -12.59 -4.15 10.64
CA GLY A 41 -13.30 -4.28 11.91
C GLY A 41 -14.84 -4.16 11.81
N VAL A 42 -15.38 -3.87 10.61
CA VAL A 42 -16.82 -3.82 10.37
C VAL A 42 -17.31 -5.23 9.97
N GLU A 43 -18.52 -5.60 10.41
CA GLU A 43 -19.15 -6.87 10.04
C GLU A 43 -19.24 -7.00 8.50
N GLY A 44 -18.88 -8.18 7.98
CA GLY A 44 -18.93 -8.47 6.56
C GLY A 44 -17.67 -8.07 5.79
N VAL A 45 -16.65 -7.48 6.41
CA VAL A 45 -15.41 -7.06 5.70
C VAL A 45 -14.74 -8.20 4.94
N ASN A 46 -14.67 -9.40 5.51
CA ASN A 46 -14.03 -10.54 4.86
C ASN A 46 -14.83 -11.06 3.65
N ALA A 47 -16.17 -10.99 3.71
CA ALA A 47 -17.02 -11.32 2.56
C ALA A 47 -16.86 -10.27 1.45
N CYS A 48 -16.77 -8.99 1.81
CA CYS A 48 -16.46 -7.90 0.90
C CYS A 48 -15.10 -8.15 0.21
N VAL A 49 -14.03 -8.38 0.99
CA VAL A 49 -12.69 -8.67 0.45
C VAL A 49 -12.71 -9.88 -0.48
N SER A 50 -13.38 -10.98 -0.12
CA SER A 50 -13.50 -12.17 -1.00
C SER A 50 -14.18 -11.82 -2.33
N THR A 51 -15.18 -10.95 -2.32
CA THR A 51 -15.84 -10.48 -3.56
C THR A 51 -14.87 -9.63 -4.40
N LEU A 52 -14.16 -8.68 -3.77
CA LEU A 52 -13.16 -7.85 -4.46
C LEU A 52 -12.09 -8.74 -5.14
N MET A 53 -11.57 -9.74 -4.43
CA MET A 53 -10.53 -10.64 -4.98
C MET A 53 -11.05 -11.50 -6.13
N ARG A 54 -12.26 -12.04 -5.98
CA ARG A 54 -12.84 -12.96 -6.97
C ARG A 54 -13.23 -12.27 -8.29
N GLU A 55 -13.73 -11.04 -8.20
CA GLU A 55 -14.39 -10.38 -9.34
C GLU A 55 -13.52 -9.33 -10.02
N THR A 56 -12.36 -9.01 -9.46
CA THR A 56 -11.40 -8.07 -10.06
C THR A 56 -10.40 -8.82 -10.94
N THR A 57 -10.14 -8.27 -12.13
CA THR A 57 -9.25 -8.88 -13.13
C THR A 57 -7.78 -8.48 -12.98
N ALA A 58 -7.50 -7.36 -12.31
CA ALA A 58 -6.14 -6.89 -12.01
C ALA A 58 -5.61 -7.52 -10.72
N GLY A 59 -4.31 -7.40 -10.49
CA GLY A 59 -3.70 -7.76 -9.21
C GLY A 59 -4.23 -6.90 -8.06
N SER A 60 -4.00 -7.32 -6.81
CA SER A 60 -4.60 -6.71 -5.62
C SER A 60 -3.58 -6.40 -4.53
N LEU A 61 -3.70 -5.21 -3.95
CA LEU A 61 -3.00 -4.77 -2.74
C LEU A 61 -4.05 -4.32 -1.72
N LEU A 62 -4.15 -4.98 -0.59
CA LEU A 62 -5.01 -4.52 0.50
C LEU A 62 -4.26 -3.52 1.37
N THR A 63 -4.83 -2.36 1.58
CA THR A 63 -4.28 -1.28 2.41
C THR A 63 -5.30 -0.84 3.45
N CYS A 64 -4.87 -0.83 4.72
CA CYS A 64 -5.58 -0.25 5.84
C CYS A 64 -4.72 0.87 6.42
N ARG A 65 -4.95 2.10 5.96
CA ARG A 65 -4.10 3.24 6.25
C ARG A 65 -4.54 3.95 7.54
N SER A 66 -3.63 4.09 8.49
CA SER A 66 -3.87 4.81 9.74
C SER A 66 -4.04 6.32 9.54
N VAL A 67 -4.65 6.96 10.52
CA VAL A 67 -4.76 8.43 10.56
C VAL A 67 -3.37 9.09 10.61
N GLU A 68 -2.41 8.47 11.28
CA GLU A 68 -1.04 8.97 11.39
C GLU A 68 -0.34 9.02 10.02
N GLU A 69 -0.68 8.11 9.12
CA GLU A 69 -0.14 8.04 7.76
C GLU A 69 -1.16 8.49 6.69
N GLY A 70 -2.12 9.34 7.06
CA GLY A 70 -3.01 10.06 6.14
C GLY A 70 -4.24 9.27 5.68
N GLY A 71 -4.60 8.19 6.37
CA GLY A 71 -5.83 7.43 6.16
C GLY A 71 -6.91 7.76 7.19
N THR A 72 -7.86 6.83 7.36
CA THR A 72 -8.99 6.97 8.29
C THR A 72 -9.08 5.85 9.32
N TYR A 73 -8.20 4.85 9.26
CA TYR A 73 -8.20 3.74 10.20
C TYR A 73 -7.81 4.18 11.61
N GLN A 74 -8.64 3.84 12.61
CA GLN A 74 -8.48 4.24 13.99
C GLN A 74 -8.48 3.08 14.99
N ALA A 75 -8.74 1.84 14.55
CA ALA A 75 -8.67 0.67 15.43
C ALA A 75 -7.21 0.37 15.82
N GLY A 76 -7.04 -0.48 16.82
CA GLY A 76 -5.73 -0.77 17.39
C GLY A 76 -4.87 -1.72 16.53
N ASP A 77 -3.58 -1.81 16.90
CA ASP A 77 -2.63 -2.73 16.26
C ASP A 77 -3.08 -4.20 16.38
N ASP A 78 -3.76 -4.56 17.49
CA ASP A 78 -4.26 -5.90 17.73
C ASP A 78 -5.43 -6.25 16.80
N ASP A 79 -6.31 -5.29 16.53
CA ASP A 79 -7.43 -5.48 15.59
C ASP A 79 -6.90 -5.64 14.16
N PHE A 80 -5.90 -4.85 13.77
CA PHE A 80 -5.22 -4.99 12.49
C PHE A 80 -4.54 -6.36 12.35
N ALA A 81 -3.84 -6.84 13.39
CA ALA A 81 -3.20 -8.16 13.40
C ALA A 81 -4.22 -9.30 13.30
N ALA A 82 -5.36 -9.16 14.00
CA ALA A 82 -6.46 -10.12 13.92
C ALA A 82 -7.03 -10.19 12.50
N TRP A 83 -7.31 -9.02 11.89
CA TRP A 83 -7.79 -8.95 10.52
C TRP A 83 -6.79 -9.55 9.51
N CYS A 84 -5.49 -9.26 9.62
CA CYS A 84 -4.46 -9.89 8.78
C CYS A 84 -4.48 -11.43 8.91
N THR A 85 -4.70 -11.93 10.13
CA THR A 85 -4.81 -13.37 10.37
C THR A 85 -6.03 -13.96 9.67
N GLU A 86 -7.18 -13.28 9.72
CA GLU A 86 -8.40 -13.70 9.03
C GLU A 86 -8.21 -13.71 7.50
N ILE A 87 -7.63 -12.63 6.93
CA ILE A 87 -7.31 -12.54 5.50
C ILE A 87 -6.40 -13.68 5.05
N SER A 88 -5.45 -14.10 5.87
CA SER A 88 -4.55 -15.22 5.55
C SER A 88 -5.28 -16.55 5.35
N GLY A 89 -6.47 -16.69 5.92
CA GLY A 89 -7.33 -17.88 5.85
C GLY A 89 -8.37 -17.87 4.71
N LEU A 90 -8.52 -16.76 3.97
CA LEU A 90 -9.48 -16.67 2.88
C LEU A 90 -9.09 -17.59 1.70
N ALA A 91 -10.10 -18.08 0.99
CA ALA A 91 -9.90 -18.87 -0.24
C ALA A 91 -9.38 -17.97 -1.38
N GLU A 92 -10.02 -16.81 -1.55
CA GLU A 92 -9.60 -15.76 -2.48
C GLU A 92 -8.62 -14.83 -1.78
N ARG A 93 -7.35 -14.86 -2.21
CA ARG A 93 -6.26 -14.16 -1.53
C ARG A 93 -5.79 -12.95 -2.33
N PRO A 94 -5.44 -11.85 -1.65
CA PRO A 94 -4.76 -10.75 -2.30
C PRO A 94 -3.32 -11.12 -2.68
N ASP A 95 -2.75 -10.43 -3.67
CA ASP A 95 -1.33 -10.56 -3.99
C ASP A 95 -0.46 -9.94 -2.92
N TRP A 96 -0.90 -8.79 -2.37
CA TRP A 96 -0.17 -7.98 -1.40
C TRP A 96 -1.07 -7.50 -0.26
N VAL A 97 -0.47 -7.36 0.91
CA VAL A 97 -1.03 -6.63 2.07
C VAL A 97 -0.02 -5.56 2.49
N ASP A 98 -0.49 -4.32 2.60
CA ASP A 98 0.29 -3.19 3.12
C ASP A 98 0.28 -3.23 4.67
N VAL A 99 1.46 -3.15 5.25
CA VAL A 99 1.67 -3.08 6.69
C VAL A 99 2.51 -1.84 7.00
N GLU A 100 1.99 -0.93 7.79
CA GLU A 100 2.74 0.27 8.17
C GLU A 100 3.96 -0.08 9.02
N TYR A 101 5.12 0.42 8.63
CA TYR A 101 6.38 0.13 9.32
C TYR A 101 6.38 0.56 10.78
N ALA A 102 5.73 1.67 11.11
CA ALA A 102 5.57 2.14 12.48
C ALA A 102 4.82 1.11 13.34
N VAL A 103 3.73 0.54 12.81
CA VAL A 103 2.92 -0.51 13.46
C VAL A 103 3.72 -1.80 13.56
N TRP A 104 4.35 -2.23 12.48
CA TRP A 104 5.19 -3.43 12.45
C TRP A 104 6.31 -3.37 13.50
N ARG A 105 6.98 -2.22 13.66
CA ARG A 105 8.06 -2.06 14.64
C ARG A 105 7.62 -2.19 16.09
N ARG A 106 6.42 -1.71 16.43
CA ARG A 106 5.95 -1.65 17.83
C ARG A 106 5.12 -2.86 18.25
N SER A 107 4.58 -3.67 17.31
CA SER A 107 3.67 -4.76 17.60
C SER A 107 4.21 -6.12 17.16
N GLN A 108 4.53 -6.99 18.12
CA GLN A 108 4.92 -8.38 17.84
C GLN A 108 3.75 -9.18 17.22
N ARG A 109 2.50 -8.84 17.54
CA ARG A 109 1.32 -9.49 16.95
C ARG A 109 1.23 -9.19 15.46
N VAL A 110 1.47 -7.94 15.06
CA VAL A 110 1.50 -7.55 13.63
C VAL A 110 2.66 -8.23 12.92
N GLN A 111 3.84 -8.35 13.55
CA GLN A 111 4.96 -9.10 12.98
C GLN A 111 4.60 -10.59 12.74
N ALA A 112 3.94 -11.23 13.71
CA ALA A 112 3.50 -12.61 13.59
C ALA A 112 2.43 -12.77 12.48
N ALA A 113 1.48 -11.85 12.40
CA ALA A 113 0.46 -11.84 11.34
C ALA A 113 1.10 -11.65 9.95
N ALA A 114 2.09 -10.75 9.82
CA ALA A 114 2.83 -10.55 8.57
C ALA A 114 3.60 -11.81 8.13
N ILE A 115 4.19 -12.55 9.07
CA ILE A 115 4.82 -13.84 8.78
C ILE A 115 3.78 -14.84 8.29
N LEU A 116 2.63 -14.95 8.96
CA LEU A 116 1.55 -15.85 8.56
C LEU A 116 1.02 -15.53 7.16
N LEU A 117 0.82 -14.26 6.80
CA LEU A 117 0.45 -13.85 5.45
C LEU A 117 1.43 -14.41 4.42
N ARG A 118 2.73 -14.26 4.66
CA ARG A 118 3.80 -14.73 3.77
C ARG A 118 3.83 -16.27 3.66
N GLU A 119 3.63 -16.98 4.75
CA GLU A 119 3.51 -18.46 4.76
C GLU A 119 2.31 -18.94 3.93
N ARG A 120 1.28 -18.12 3.79
CA ARG A 120 0.10 -18.36 2.95
C ARG A 120 0.26 -17.89 1.52
N GLY A 121 1.44 -17.38 1.14
CA GLY A 121 1.75 -16.91 -0.22
C GLY A 121 1.29 -15.50 -0.52
N ILE A 122 0.81 -14.74 0.47
CA ILE A 122 0.44 -13.33 0.35
C ILE A 122 1.69 -12.49 0.63
N LYS A 123 2.06 -11.62 -0.30
CA LYS A 123 3.24 -10.76 -0.13
C LYS A 123 2.95 -9.62 0.83
N VAL A 124 3.94 -9.29 1.67
CA VAL A 124 3.86 -8.17 2.62
C VAL A 124 4.67 -6.99 2.11
N LEU A 125 4.00 -5.86 1.94
CA LEU A 125 4.59 -4.56 1.62
C LEU A 125 4.70 -3.73 2.90
N LEU A 126 5.91 -3.54 3.43
CA LEU A 126 6.11 -2.57 4.50
C LEU A 126 6.08 -1.16 3.94
N SER A 127 5.22 -0.30 4.48
CA SER A 127 5.06 1.07 4.02
C SER A 127 5.38 2.10 5.10
N TRP A 128 5.81 3.27 4.64
CA TRP A 128 6.06 4.41 5.51
C TRP A 128 5.83 5.72 4.74
N HIS A 129 5.09 6.66 5.36
CA HIS A 129 4.72 7.94 4.76
C HIS A 129 5.10 9.11 5.67
N ASP A 130 5.68 10.17 5.08
CA ASP A 130 5.88 11.44 5.75
C ASP A 130 5.26 12.59 4.93
N PHE A 131 4.15 13.13 5.42
CA PHE A 131 3.41 14.20 4.76
C PHE A 131 3.99 15.61 5.00
N ARG A 132 4.98 15.73 5.85
CA ARG A 132 5.55 17.04 6.25
C ARG A 132 6.68 17.44 5.34
N ALA A 133 7.68 16.58 5.22
CA ALA A 133 8.90 16.85 4.45
C ALA A 133 9.70 15.56 4.18
N ARG A 134 10.85 15.70 3.52
CA ARG A 134 11.86 14.65 3.49
C ARG A 134 12.38 14.40 4.92
N PRO A 135 12.29 13.18 5.44
CA PRO A 135 12.74 12.85 6.79
C PRO A 135 14.25 12.96 6.95
N HIS A 136 14.66 13.27 8.16
CA HIS A 136 16.09 13.36 8.48
C HIS A 136 16.79 12.00 8.38
N ASP A 137 16.13 10.94 8.81
CA ASP A 137 16.66 9.58 8.89
C ASP A 137 16.23 8.66 7.73
N LEU A 138 15.80 9.24 6.60
CA LEU A 138 15.28 8.51 5.42
C LEU A 138 16.13 7.30 5.03
N LEU A 139 17.45 7.46 4.90
CA LEU A 139 18.34 6.38 4.47
C LEU A 139 18.45 5.26 5.51
N ARG A 140 18.42 5.60 6.79
CA ARG A 140 18.40 4.63 7.88
C ARG A 140 17.07 3.86 7.87
N THR A 141 15.95 4.57 7.82
CA THR A 141 14.62 3.95 7.73
C THR A 141 14.53 3.02 6.54
N ALA A 142 15.02 3.43 5.36
CA ALA A 142 15.03 2.59 4.17
C ALA A 142 15.84 1.30 4.36
N ARG A 143 16.98 1.34 5.04
CA ARG A 143 17.77 0.13 5.36
C ARG A 143 17.04 -0.75 6.36
N ASP A 144 16.59 -0.18 7.48
CA ASP A 144 15.90 -0.93 8.53
C ASP A 144 14.66 -1.65 7.97
N MET A 145 13.91 -1.01 7.05
CA MET A 145 12.76 -1.63 6.37
C MET A 145 13.20 -2.76 5.42
N GLN A 146 14.30 -2.60 4.70
CA GLN A 146 14.82 -3.64 3.81
C GLN A 146 15.37 -4.85 4.59
N ASP A 147 15.85 -4.67 5.81
CA ASP A 147 16.31 -5.76 6.68
C ASP A 147 15.15 -6.51 7.34
N ALA A 148 13.94 -5.91 7.37
CA ALA A 148 12.76 -6.52 7.97
C ALA A 148 12.24 -7.73 7.18
N ALA A 149 11.45 -8.59 7.85
CA ALA A 149 10.83 -9.78 7.25
C ALA A 149 9.61 -9.41 6.38
N CYS A 150 9.84 -8.82 5.21
CA CYS A 150 8.83 -8.42 4.22
C CYS A 150 9.27 -8.76 2.81
N ASP A 151 8.36 -8.64 1.83
CA ASP A 151 8.59 -8.96 0.42
C ASP A 151 8.83 -7.71 -0.44
N GLY A 152 8.45 -6.55 0.07
CA GLY A 152 8.71 -5.26 -0.53
C GLY A 152 8.63 -4.13 0.48
N VAL A 153 9.18 -2.97 0.13
CA VAL A 153 9.15 -1.76 0.96
C VAL A 153 8.63 -0.57 0.18
N LYS A 154 7.89 0.31 0.86
CA LYS A 154 7.30 1.52 0.27
C LYS A 154 7.65 2.72 1.15
N LEU A 155 8.41 3.67 0.59
CA LEU A 155 8.72 4.93 1.23
C LEU A 155 8.16 6.08 0.41
N VAL A 156 7.34 6.90 1.06
CA VAL A 156 6.71 8.05 0.41
C VAL A 156 6.86 9.28 1.30
N TRP A 157 7.34 10.39 0.74
CA TRP A 157 7.49 11.63 1.50
C TRP A 157 7.15 12.87 0.68
N ARG A 158 6.85 13.96 1.36
CA ARG A 158 6.58 15.24 0.69
C ARG A 158 7.88 15.85 0.17
N ALA A 159 7.96 16.05 -1.14
CA ALA A 159 9.12 16.70 -1.77
C ALA A 159 9.17 18.19 -1.45
N ARG A 160 10.35 18.69 -1.08
CA ARG A 160 10.66 20.11 -0.91
C ARG A 160 11.14 20.72 -2.23
N SER A 161 11.73 19.88 -3.07
CA SER A 161 12.26 20.26 -4.38
C SER A 161 12.40 19.02 -5.28
N VAL A 162 12.69 19.22 -6.55
CA VAL A 162 12.98 18.13 -7.51
C VAL A 162 14.17 17.26 -7.07
N ARG A 163 15.08 17.76 -6.24
CA ARG A 163 16.20 16.98 -5.70
C ARG A 163 15.71 15.79 -4.87
N ASP A 164 14.62 15.96 -4.11
CA ASP A 164 14.03 14.86 -3.34
C ASP A 164 13.50 13.76 -4.27
N ALA A 165 12.97 14.10 -5.46
CA ALA A 165 12.57 13.12 -6.47
C ALA A 165 13.77 12.36 -7.07
N ILE A 166 14.93 13.00 -7.21
CA ILE A 166 16.16 12.32 -7.65
C ILE A 166 16.66 11.36 -6.56
N GLU A 167 16.51 11.71 -5.29
CA GLU A 167 16.86 10.83 -4.17
C GLU A 167 16.05 9.52 -4.17
N CYS A 168 14.80 9.55 -4.70
CA CYS A 168 14.05 8.31 -4.95
C CYS A 168 14.79 7.36 -5.89
N ARG A 169 15.40 7.89 -6.97
CA ARG A 169 16.22 7.10 -7.89
C ARG A 169 17.41 6.46 -7.20
N ASP A 170 18.08 7.20 -6.34
CA ASP A 170 19.27 6.71 -5.63
C ASP A 170 18.89 5.61 -4.64
N LEU A 171 17.78 5.76 -3.89
CA LEU A 171 17.21 4.71 -3.06
C LEU A 171 16.85 3.45 -3.86
N LEU A 172 16.24 3.63 -5.04
CA LEU A 172 15.88 2.51 -5.91
C LEU A 172 17.11 1.81 -6.49
N ALA A 173 18.21 2.53 -6.73
CA ALA A 173 19.47 1.93 -7.20
C ALA A 173 20.12 1.06 -6.12
N ASP A 174 20.04 1.46 -4.85
CA ASP A 174 20.65 0.76 -3.70
C ASP A 174 19.74 -0.29 -3.06
N ARG A 175 18.58 -0.58 -3.67
CA ARG A 175 17.63 -1.53 -3.10
C ARG A 175 18.15 -2.96 -3.07
N THR A 176 17.87 -3.66 -1.99
CA THR A 176 18.12 -5.10 -1.82
C THR A 176 16.85 -5.95 -1.94
N LYS A 177 15.67 -5.29 -1.90
CA LYS A 177 14.34 -5.88 -2.06
C LYS A 177 13.51 -5.07 -3.06
N PRO A 178 12.40 -5.61 -3.60
CA PRO A 178 11.42 -4.83 -4.32
C PRO A 178 11.05 -3.56 -3.55
N MET A 179 11.20 -2.39 -4.18
CA MET A 179 11.04 -1.11 -3.48
C MET A 179 10.17 -0.14 -4.28
N ILE A 180 9.39 0.62 -3.54
CA ILE A 180 8.67 1.80 -3.98
C ILE A 180 9.29 2.99 -3.25
N ALA A 181 9.81 3.96 -3.99
CA ALA A 181 10.29 5.23 -3.47
C ALA A 181 9.68 6.35 -4.29
N LEU A 182 8.77 7.12 -3.68
CA LEU A 182 7.99 8.15 -4.35
C LEU A 182 7.94 9.41 -3.50
N CYS A 183 7.81 10.54 -4.18
CA CYS A 183 7.55 11.81 -3.53
C CYS A 183 6.13 12.30 -3.78
N MET A 184 5.60 13.02 -2.80
CA MET A 184 4.32 13.72 -2.84
C MET A 184 4.49 15.19 -3.23
N GLY A 185 3.42 15.79 -3.72
CA GLY A 185 3.36 17.19 -4.10
C GLY A 185 3.97 17.49 -5.49
N PRO A 186 3.90 18.74 -5.95
CA PRO A 186 4.26 19.11 -7.33
C PRO A 186 5.72 18.82 -7.67
N HIS A 187 6.63 18.89 -6.70
CA HIS A 187 8.04 18.55 -6.90
C HIS A 187 8.29 17.03 -6.95
N GLY A 188 7.31 16.21 -6.56
CA GLY A 188 7.41 14.76 -6.53
C GLY A 188 7.01 14.06 -7.83
N VAL A 189 6.36 14.74 -8.77
CA VAL A 189 5.81 14.16 -10.01
C VAL A 189 6.86 13.35 -10.77
N LEU A 190 8.09 13.84 -10.85
CA LEU A 190 9.18 13.14 -11.54
C LEU A 190 9.40 11.72 -10.99
N SER A 191 9.34 11.52 -9.67
CA SER A 191 9.55 10.21 -9.06
C SER A 191 8.46 9.21 -9.45
N ARG A 192 7.22 9.67 -9.66
CA ARG A 192 6.08 8.84 -10.06
C ARG A 192 6.17 8.44 -11.54
N VAL A 193 6.47 9.39 -12.41
CA VAL A 193 6.58 9.15 -13.85
C VAL A 193 7.78 8.24 -14.16
N MET A 194 8.90 8.47 -13.48
CA MET A 194 10.14 7.74 -13.73
C MET A 194 10.29 6.46 -12.91
N ALA A 195 9.34 6.13 -12.02
CA ALA A 195 9.42 5.00 -11.10
C ALA A 195 9.82 3.68 -11.82
N GLY A 196 9.13 3.35 -12.91
CA GLY A 196 9.43 2.14 -13.69
C GLY A 196 10.83 2.17 -14.33
N ALA A 197 11.24 3.30 -14.91
CA ALA A 197 12.55 3.45 -15.52
C ALA A 197 13.70 3.38 -14.49
N TRP A 198 13.44 3.75 -13.24
CA TRP A 198 14.40 3.65 -12.13
C TRP A 198 14.34 2.31 -11.39
N GLY A 199 13.51 1.38 -11.87
CA GLY A 199 13.38 0.04 -11.30
C GLY A 199 12.51 -0.04 -10.05
N GLY A 200 11.62 0.93 -9.86
CA GLY A 200 10.60 0.89 -8.80
C GLY A 200 9.59 -0.24 -9.03
N LEU A 201 9.13 -0.84 -7.95
CA LEU A 201 8.17 -1.94 -7.97
C LEU A 201 6.80 -1.49 -8.50
N MET A 202 6.31 -0.38 -8.00
CA MET A 202 5.00 0.19 -8.33
C MET A 202 5.08 1.72 -8.43
N THR A 203 4.18 2.30 -9.21
CA THR A 203 3.83 3.72 -9.16
C THR A 203 2.32 3.85 -9.02
N PHE A 204 1.84 4.98 -8.53
CA PHE A 204 0.44 5.20 -8.21
C PHE A 204 -0.15 6.32 -9.06
N ALA A 205 -1.33 6.07 -9.62
CA ALA A 205 -2.12 7.06 -10.35
C ALA A 205 -3.55 7.08 -9.83
N ALA A 206 -4.21 8.23 -9.89
CA ALA A 206 -5.64 8.33 -9.64
C ALA A 206 -6.44 7.90 -10.87
N ALA A 207 -7.65 7.35 -10.65
CA ALA A 207 -8.57 7.00 -11.73
C ALA A 207 -9.11 8.25 -12.44
N ASP A 208 -9.37 9.31 -11.67
CA ASP A 208 -9.80 10.63 -12.14
C ASP A 208 -9.30 11.73 -11.17
N SER A 209 -9.61 13.01 -11.48
CA SER A 209 -9.21 14.14 -10.62
C SER A 209 -9.92 14.14 -9.26
N ASP A 210 -11.08 13.50 -9.14
CA ASP A 210 -11.91 13.50 -7.94
C ASP A 210 -11.54 12.33 -7.02
N THR A 211 -10.99 11.25 -7.58
CA THR A 211 -10.44 10.10 -6.85
C THR A 211 -8.94 10.22 -6.57
N ALA A 212 -8.32 11.33 -6.92
CA ALA A 212 -6.97 11.65 -6.50
C ALA A 212 -6.93 11.76 -4.98
N THR A 213 -6.93 10.58 -4.32
CA THR A 213 -6.62 10.53 -2.89
C THR A 213 -5.31 11.26 -2.69
N ALA A 214 -5.43 12.32 -1.92
CA ALA A 214 -4.31 13.22 -1.64
C ALA A 214 -3.02 12.49 -1.36
N PRO A 215 -2.07 13.19 -1.59
CA PRO A 215 -0.96 13.26 -2.53
C PRO A 215 0.01 12.16 -2.44
#